data_b202107a3b0d61bf75cb91b61cd184bb
#
_entry.id   b202107a3b0d61bf75cb91b61cd184bb
#
_cell.length_a   1.000
_cell.length_b   1.000
_cell.length_c   1.000
_cell.angle_alpha   90.00
_cell.angle_beta   90.00
_cell.angle_gamma   90.00
#
_symmetry.space_group_name_H-M   'P 1'
#
loop_
_entity.id
_entity.type
_entity.pdbx_description
1 polymer ?
#
loop_
_entity_poly.entity_id
_entity_poly.type
_entity_poly.pdbx_seq_one_letter_code
_entity_poly.pdbx_strand_id
1 'polypeptide(L)'
;NDLLREVVTGAIQVGVCAFPKTVLGLSYISLYPEMHRFYCGVDHPLYHQPDSEIDIDEIRRFRIVGRKFWLGRDLKDFAIARPHATVSDMEAEARLILSGAFLGYLPEHYAKQFVEAGRMRPIRPDQFFVEAMFQASFDSNKQLDPVAELFLDLLIEDFGAKRV
;
A
#
# COMPACT_ATOMS: atom_id res chain seq x y z
N ASN A 1 12.62 -2.23 -6.59
CA ASN A 1 11.61 -3.26 -6.27
C ASN A 1 12.19 -4.62 -6.67
N ASP A 2 12.53 -5.45 -5.69
CA ASP A 2 13.21 -6.73 -5.92
C ASP A 2 12.35 -7.67 -6.75
N LEU A 3 11.02 -7.69 -6.53
CA LEU A 3 10.08 -8.52 -7.27
C LEU A 3 10.13 -8.26 -8.80
N LEU A 4 10.09 -6.99 -9.24
CA LEU A 4 10.18 -6.67 -10.67
C LEU A 4 11.52 -7.07 -11.28
N ARG A 5 12.61 -6.95 -10.51
CA ARG A 5 13.92 -7.42 -10.96
C ARG A 5 13.93 -8.94 -11.17
N GLU A 6 13.32 -9.69 -10.28
CA GLU A 6 13.22 -11.16 -10.38
C GLU A 6 12.36 -11.60 -11.58
N VAL A 7 11.28 -10.87 -11.90
CA VAL A 7 10.52 -11.11 -13.15
C VAL A 7 11.35 -10.81 -14.38
N VAL A 8 12.06 -9.68 -14.42
CA VAL A 8 12.93 -9.29 -15.55
C VAL A 8 14.02 -10.32 -15.79
N THR A 9 14.68 -10.79 -14.74
CA THR A 9 15.74 -11.80 -14.84
C THR A 9 15.22 -13.20 -15.15
N GLY A 10 13.92 -13.44 -14.96
CA GLY A 10 13.30 -14.77 -15.12
C GLY A 10 13.52 -15.68 -13.90
N ALA A 11 14.01 -15.16 -12.79
CA ALA A 11 14.09 -15.91 -11.53
C ALA A 11 12.69 -16.30 -11.02
N ILE A 12 11.67 -15.47 -11.30
CA ILE A 12 10.26 -15.81 -11.18
C ILE A 12 9.56 -15.45 -12.50
N GLN A 13 8.50 -16.17 -12.82
CA GLN A 13 7.78 -15.97 -14.08
C GLN A 13 6.62 -14.98 -13.93
N VAL A 14 5.94 -14.97 -12.80
CA VAL A 14 4.82 -14.09 -12.50
C VAL A 14 5.01 -13.45 -11.11
N GLY A 15 4.87 -12.14 -11.05
CA GLY A 15 4.87 -11.39 -9.79
C GLY A 15 3.53 -10.70 -9.57
N VAL A 16 2.97 -10.79 -8.37
CA VAL A 16 1.73 -10.10 -7.99
C VAL A 16 2.01 -9.08 -6.89
N CYS A 17 1.72 -7.80 -7.19
CA CYS A 17 1.97 -6.70 -6.24
C CYS A 17 1.26 -5.42 -6.70
N ALA A 18 1.12 -4.44 -5.82
CA ALA A 18 0.83 -3.07 -6.22
C ALA A 18 2.14 -2.38 -6.66
N PHE A 19 2.46 -2.45 -7.93
CA PHE A 19 3.74 -1.94 -8.45
C PHE A 19 3.78 -0.40 -8.44
N PRO A 20 4.75 0.23 -7.75
CA PRO A 20 4.85 1.69 -7.69
C PRO A 20 5.28 2.32 -9.03
N LYS A 21 5.83 1.53 -9.93
CA LYS A 21 6.23 1.90 -11.29
C LYS A 21 6.22 0.69 -12.20
N THR A 22 6.01 0.91 -13.48
CA THR A 22 6.16 -0.10 -14.54
C THR A 22 7.60 -0.18 -15.04
N VAL A 23 7.97 -1.33 -15.56
CA VAL A 23 9.27 -1.60 -16.20
C VAL A 23 9.03 -1.96 -17.67
N LEU A 24 9.76 -1.34 -18.56
CA LEU A 24 9.68 -1.65 -19.99
C LEU A 24 10.04 -3.12 -20.25
N GLY A 25 9.28 -3.77 -21.12
CA GLY A 25 9.45 -5.19 -21.45
C GLY A 25 8.66 -6.16 -20.58
N LEU A 26 7.95 -5.67 -19.57
CA LEU A 26 7.00 -6.47 -18.81
C LEU A 26 5.57 -6.10 -19.16
N SER A 27 4.68 -7.08 -19.14
CA SER A 27 3.23 -6.91 -19.22
C SER A 27 2.61 -6.86 -17.82
N TYR A 28 1.49 -6.15 -17.70
CA TYR A 28 0.78 -5.94 -16.45
C TYR A 28 -0.71 -6.19 -16.63
N ILE A 29 -1.28 -7.00 -15.78
CA ILE A 29 -2.71 -7.27 -15.70
C ILE A 29 -3.22 -6.66 -14.40
N SER A 30 -4.13 -5.68 -14.48
CA SER A 30 -4.76 -5.08 -13.30
C SER A 30 -5.76 -6.06 -12.69
N LEU A 31 -5.64 -6.34 -11.40
CA LEU A 31 -6.48 -7.28 -10.68
C LEU A 31 -7.54 -6.55 -9.85
N TYR A 32 -7.13 -5.82 -8.82
CA TYR A 32 -8.04 -5.10 -7.92
C TYR A 32 -7.38 -3.88 -7.30
N PRO A 33 -8.16 -2.84 -6.97
CA PRO A 33 -7.68 -1.71 -6.18
C PRO A 33 -7.66 -2.06 -4.69
N GLU A 34 -6.60 -1.67 -3.99
CA GLU A 34 -6.50 -1.74 -2.54
C GLU A 34 -6.53 -0.33 -1.96
N MET A 35 -7.51 -0.06 -1.11
CA MET A 35 -7.67 1.24 -0.46
C MET A 35 -6.82 1.32 0.81
N HIS A 36 -5.99 2.35 0.92
CA HIS A 36 -5.25 2.70 2.12
C HIS A 36 -5.83 3.97 2.74
N ARG A 37 -6.04 3.98 4.05
CA ARG A 37 -6.45 5.17 4.81
C ARG A 37 -5.32 5.61 5.72
N PHE A 38 -5.38 6.88 6.13
CA PHE A 38 -4.43 7.46 7.08
C PHE A 38 -4.93 7.27 8.50
N TYR A 39 -4.11 6.71 9.39
CA TYR A 39 -4.51 6.28 10.72
C TYR A 39 -3.69 6.89 11.84
N CYS A 40 -4.33 6.99 13.02
CA CYS A 40 -3.68 7.19 14.33
C CYS A 40 -4.08 6.08 15.31
N GLY A 41 -3.19 5.79 16.26
CA GLY A 41 -3.45 4.89 17.38
C GLY A 41 -4.23 5.60 18.50
N VAL A 42 -4.85 4.82 19.41
CA VAL A 42 -5.71 5.33 20.49
C VAL A 42 -4.98 6.31 21.44
N ASP A 43 -3.68 6.14 21.65
CA ASP A 43 -2.86 7.01 22.51
C ASP A 43 -2.31 8.24 21.79
N HIS A 44 -2.63 8.42 20.49
CA HIS A 44 -2.18 9.58 19.74
C HIS A 44 -3.06 10.82 20.04
N PRO A 45 -2.50 12.05 20.16
CA PRO A 45 -3.27 13.27 20.44
C PRO A 45 -4.46 13.50 19.51
N LEU A 46 -4.34 13.14 18.22
CA LEU A 46 -5.42 13.31 17.24
C LEU A 46 -6.55 12.27 17.38
N TYR A 47 -6.41 11.23 18.23
CA TYR A 47 -7.41 10.16 18.28
C TYR A 47 -8.81 10.64 18.70
N HIS A 48 -8.89 11.56 19.65
CA HIS A 48 -10.16 12.11 20.13
C HIS A 48 -10.55 13.44 19.49
N GLN A 49 -9.70 14.00 18.64
CA GLN A 49 -9.96 15.27 17.97
C GLN A 49 -10.92 15.06 16.79
N PRO A 50 -11.95 15.91 16.63
CA PRO A 50 -12.86 15.85 15.49
C PRO A 50 -12.10 16.04 14.17
N ASP A 51 -12.46 15.30 13.14
CA ASP A 51 -11.80 15.38 11.81
C ASP A 51 -11.89 16.78 11.19
N SER A 52 -12.95 17.54 11.50
CA SER A 52 -13.12 18.94 11.03
C SER A 52 -12.06 19.90 11.57
N GLU A 53 -11.42 19.56 12.68
CA GLU A 53 -10.40 20.40 13.33
C GLU A 53 -8.97 19.97 12.97
N ILE A 54 -8.81 18.83 12.26
CA ILE A 54 -7.50 18.31 11.86
C ILE A 54 -7.19 18.80 10.45
N ASP A 55 -6.22 19.68 10.31
CA ASP A 55 -5.71 20.13 9.02
C ASP A 55 -4.32 19.54 8.69
N ILE A 56 -3.83 19.83 7.49
CA ILE A 56 -2.53 19.35 7.02
C ILE A 56 -1.37 19.91 7.87
N ASP A 57 -1.47 21.15 8.30
CA ASP A 57 -0.40 21.82 9.07
C ASP A 57 -0.30 21.21 10.48
N GLU A 58 -1.43 20.80 11.03
CA GLU A 58 -1.43 20.06 12.29
C GLU A 58 -0.83 18.66 12.13
N ILE A 59 -1.20 17.91 11.08
CA ILE A 59 -0.64 16.59 10.78
C ILE A 59 0.89 16.68 10.65
N ARG A 60 1.43 17.72 10.03
CA ARG A 60 2.87 17.95 9.85
C ARG A 60 3.67 18.10 11.16
N ARG A 61 3.01 18.40 12.27
CA ARG A 61 3.66 18.51 13.59
C ARG A 61 3.94 17.17 14.22
N PHE A 62 3.33 16.11 13.70
CA PHE A 62 3.48 14.75 14.21
C PHE A 62 4.44 13.93 13.37
N ARG A 63 4.92 12.85 13.95
CA ARG A 63 5.77 11.90 13.25
C ARG A 63 4.93 11.02 12.33
N ILE A 64 5.39 10.84 11.11
CA ILE A 64 4.75 9.96 10.13
C ILE A 64 5.69 8.81 9.81
N VAL A 65 5.19 7.59 9.85
CA VAL A 65 5.84 6.40 9.35
C VAL A 65 5.40 6.16 7.90
N GLY A 66 6.31 5.70 7.07
CA GLY A 66 6.01 5.29 5.70
C GLY A 66 6.71 3.99 5.35
N ARG A 67 6.16 3.24 4.40
CA ARG A 67 6.79 2.03 3.89
C ARG A 67 7.79 2.35 2.79
N LYS A 68 8.96 1.70 2.84
CA LYS A 68 10.01 1.79 1.81
C LYS A 68 9.46 1.57 0.40
N PHE A 69 8.49 0.71 0.26
CA PHE A 69 7.81 0.35 -0.98
C PHE A 69 7.17 1.56 -1.69
N TRP A 70 6.53 2.47 -0.94
CA TRP A 70 5.82 3.63 -1.51
C TRP A 70 6.73 4.72 -2.06
N LEU A 71 8.00 4.72 -1.70
CA LEU A 71 8.97 5.75 -2.10
C LEU A 71 8.50 7.19 -1.79
N GLY A 72 7.70 7.37 -0.73
CA GLY A 72 7.15 8.65 -0.30
C GLY A 72 5.93 9.14 -1.11
N ARG A 73 5.34 8.30 -1.96
CA ARG A 73 4.14 8.66 -2.74
C ARG A 73 2.92 8.87 -1.84
N ASP A 74 2.85 8.14 -0.74
CA ASP A 74 1.88 8.22 0.34
C ASP A 74 1.95 9.52 1.15
N LEU A 75 3.07 10.26 1.06
CA LEU A 75 3.30 11.49 1.83
C LEU A 75 3.07 12.77 1.01
N LYS A 76 2.68 12.66 -0.25
CA LYS A 76 2.53 13.82 -1.15
C LYS A 76 1.51 14.83 -0.64
N ASP A 77 0.38 14.35 -0.10
CA ASP A 77 -0.70 15.20 0.38
C ASP A 77 -0.24 16.08 1.55
N PHE A 78 0.75 15.64 2.29
CA PHE A 78 1.34 16.38 3.41
C PHE A 78 2.55 17.24 3.02
N ALA A 79 2.98 17.20 1.75
CA ALA A 79 4.21 17.85 1.26
C ALA A 79 5.45 17.49 2.12
N ILE A 80 5.50 16.24 2.61
CA ILE A 80 6.61 15.69 3.40
C ILE A 80 7.50 14.90 2.46
N ALA A 81 8.77 15.32 2.33
CA ALA A 81 9.72 14.69 1.42
C ALA A 81 10.19 13.31 1.88
N ARG A 82 10.24 13.09 3.20
CA ARG A 82 10.66 11.82 3.80
C ARG A 82 9.89 11.55 5.09
N PRO A 83 9.48 10.30 5.36
CA PRO A 83 8.86 9.94 6.62
C PRO A 83 9.87 10.04 7.77
N HIS A 84 9.37 10.19 9.00
CA HIS A 84 10.19 10.22 10.21
C HIS A 84 10.70 8.82 10.60
N ALA A 85 10.00 7.78 10.15
CA ALA A 85 10.44 6.38 10.23
C ALA A 85 10.09 5.67 8.92
N THR A 86 10.94 4.72 8.51
CA THR A 86 10.70 3.89 7.33
C THR A 86 10.73 2.42 7.74
N VAL A 87 9.71 1.68 7.34
CA VAL A 87 9.56 0.24 7.59
C VAL A 87 9.44 -0.55 6.30
N SER A 88 9.67 -1.87 6.39
CA SER A 88 9.64 -2.76 5.22
C SER A 88 8.26 -3.32 4.94
N ASP A 89 7.43 -3.48 5.97
CA ASP A 89 6.15 -4.17 5.92
C ASP A 89 5.05 -3.42 6.69
N MET A 90 3.80 -3.82 6.48
CA MET A 90 2.64 -3.17 7.09
C MET A 90 2.45 -3.52 8.56
N GLU A 91 2.98 -4.64 9.04
CA GLU A 91 2.88 -5.00 10.45
C GLU A 91 3.75 -4.07 11.31
N ALA A 92 4.98 -3.81 10.87
CA ALA A 92 5.85 -2.84 11.54
C ALA A 92 5.26 -1.42 11.49
N GLU A 93 4.62 -1.04 10.38
CA GLU A 93 3.92 0.24 10.26
C GLU A 93 2.75 0.33 11.26
N ALA A 94 1.90 -0.71 11.32
CA ALA A 94 0.79 -0.78 12.27
C ALA A 94 1.26 -0.69 13.72
N ARG A 95 2.35 -1.36 14.09
CA ARG A 95 2.91 -1.29 15.45
C ARG A 95 3.36 0.12 15.83
N LEU A 96 3.98 0.86 14.90
CA LEU A 96 4.37 2.25 15.13
C LEU A 96 3.14 3.16 15.27
N ILE A 97 2.08 2.96 14.47
CA ILE A 97 0.84 3.70 14.60
C ILE A 97 0.15 3.38 15.93
N LEU A 98 0.04 2.09 16.28
CA LEU A 98 -0.57 1.64 17.54
C LEU A 98 0.17 2.12 18.80
N SER A 99 1.45 2.46 18.68
CA SER A 99 2.20 3.05 19.79
C SER A 99 1.74 4.47 20.18
N GLY A 100 0.86 5.09 19.37
CA GLY A 100 0.44 6.47 19.54
C GLY A 100 1.49 7.53 19.21
N ALA A 101 2.71 7.12 18.78
CA ALA A 101 3.80 8.04 18.48
C ALA A 101 3.89 8.42 17.00
N PHE A 102 3.20 7.68 16.11
CA PHE A 102 3.26 7.87 14.67
C PHE A 102 1.88 7.85 14.04
N LEU A 103 1.76 8.57 12.94
CA LEU A 103 0.69 8.49 11.95
C LEU A 103 1.19 7.70 10.75
N GLY A 104 0.30 7.06 9.97
CA GLY A 104 0.70 6.34 8.77
C GLY A 104 -0.48 5.79 7.97
N TYR A 105 -0.19 5.28 6.77
CA TYR A 105 -1.17 4.67 5.89
C TYR A 105 -1.17 3.15 6.02
N LEU A 106 -2.35 2.56 6.19
CA LEU A 106 -2.54 1.10 6.18
C LEU A 106 -3.66 0.72 5.21
N PRO A 107 -3.60 -0.49 4.61
CA PRO A 107 -4.74 -1.06 3.91
C PRO A 107 -5.95 -1.11 4.82
N GLU A 108 -7.10 -0.70 4.31
CA GLU A 108 -8.35 -0.63 5.08
C GLU A 108 -8.74 -2.00 5.67
N HIS A 109 -8.62 -3.05 4.87
CA HIS A 109 -8.91 -4.43 5.30
C HIS A 109 -7.99 -4.90 6.43
N TYR A 110 -6.70 -4.50 6.40
CA TYR A 110 -5.74 -4.86 7.46
C TYR A 110 -5.97 -4.06 8.74
N ALA A 111 -6.25 -2.75 8.61
CA ALA A 111 -6.49 -1.87 9.75
C ALA A 111 -7.82 -2.16 10.46
N LYS A 112 -8.80 -2.77 9.77
CA LYS A 112 -10.14 -3.05 10.26
C LYS A 112 -10.15 -3.68 11.66
N GLN A 113 -9.33 -4.69 11.91
CA GLN A 113 -9.22 -5.37 13.20
C GLN A 113 -8.86 -4.43 14.37
N PHE A 114 -8.02 -3.43 14.10
CA PHE A 114 -7.59 -2.46 15.11
C PHE A 114 -8.64 -1.37 15.32
N VAL A 115 -9.35 -0.99 14.26
CA VAL A 115 -10.43 -0.02 14.31
C VAL A 115 -11.62 -0.60 15.08
N GLU A 116 -12.04 -1.84 14.78
CA GLU A 116 -13.12 -2.54 15.51
C GLU A 116 -12.79 -2.77 16.99
N ALA A 117 -11.52 -2.94 17.31
CA ALA A 117 -11.05 -3.05 18.69
C ALA A 117 -10.88 -1.68 19.40
N GLY A 118 -11.20 -0.56 18.76
CA GLY A 118 -11.05 0.79 19.32
C GLY A 118 -9.61 1.22 19.57
N ARG A 119 -8.63 0.56 18.93
CA ARG A 119 -7.19 0.81 19.12
C ARG A 119 -6.59 1.74 18.07
N MET A 120 -7.31 1.96 16.98
CA MET A 120 -6.90 2.79 15.87
C MET A 120 -8.13 3.47 15.25
N ARG A 121 -7.97 4.65 14.68
CA ARG A 121 -9.01 5.25 13.84
C ARG A 121 -8.42 5.88 12.58
N PRO A 122 -9.18 5.92 11.47
CA PRO A 122 -8.81 6.73 10.32
C PRO A 122 -8.96 8.22 10.64
N ILE A 123 -8.09 9.04 10.05
CA ILE A 123 -8.14 10.50 10.11
C ILE A 123 -8.62 11.00 8.75
N ARG A 124 -9.73 11.75 8.71
CA ARG A 124 -10.33 12.33 7.50
C ARG A 124 -10.34 11.33 6.34
N PRO A 125 -11.01 10.18 6.46
CA PRO A 125 -10.92 9.05 5.53
C PRO A 125 -11.36 9.41 4.10
N ASP A 126 -12.20 10.43 3.94
CA ASP A 126 -12.64 10.90 2.62
C ASP A 126 -11.61 11.81 1.92
N GLN A 127 -10.60 12.29 2.65
CA GLN A 127 -9.56 13.16 2.14
C GLN A 127 -8.19 12.50 2.09
N PHE A 128 -7.82 11.76 3.13
CA PHE A 128 -6.50 11.13 3.23
C PHE A 128 -6.59 9.64 2.92
N PHE A 129 -6.50 9.33 1.64
CA PHE A 129 -6.47 7.95 1.14
C PHE A 129 -5.51 7.80 -0.03
N VAL A 130 -5.03 6.60 -0.21
CA VAL A 130 -4.22 6.20 -1.37
C VAL A 130 -4.80 4.91 -1.93
N GLU A 131 -5.09 4.89 -3.21
CA GLU A 131 -5.47 3.67 -3.91
C GLU A 131 -4.24 3.04 -4.55
N ALA A 132 -4.05 1.75 -4.28
CA ALA A 132 -2.99 0.94 -4.84
C ALA A 132 -3.58 -0.14 -5.74
N MET A 133 -3.29 -0.08 -7.05
CA MET A 133 -3.74 -1.13 -7.99
C MET A 133 -2.84 -2.35 -7.88
N PHE A 134 -3.38 -3.46 -7.39
CA PHE A 134 -2.69 -4.76 -7.46
C PHE A 134 -2.72 -5.29 -8.89
N GLN A 135 -1.57 -5.78 -9.34
CA GLN A 135 -1.37 -6.23 -10.71
C GLN A 135 -0.54 -7.52 -10.72
N ALA A 136 -0.82 -8.38 -11.68
CA ALA A 136 0.11 -9.44 -12.07
C ALA A 136 1.07 -8.88 -13.13
N SER A 137 2.37 -9.15 -12.98
CA SER A 137 3.41 -8.76 -13.95
C SER A 137 4.18 -9.97 -14.40
N PHE A 138 4.46 -10.06 -15.71
CA PHE A 138 5.20 -11.14 -16.37
C PHE A 138 5.89 -10.62 -17.62
N ASP A 139 6.87 -11.36 -18.13
CA ASP A 139 7.54 -11.05 -19.40
C ASP A 139 6.79 -11.71 -20.57
N SER A 140 6.03 -10.92 -21.33
CA SER A 140 5.25 -11.42 -22.48
C SER A 140 6.11 -11.88 -23.67
N ASN A 141 7.41 -11.59 -23.67
CA ASN A 141 8.33 -12.06 -24.70
C ASN A 141 8.90 -13.46 -24.38
N LYS A 142 8.65 -13.96 -23.16
CA LYS A 142 9.07 -15.28 -22.73
C LYS A 142 7.88 -16.21 -22.65
N GLN A 143 8.10 -17.48 -22.99
CA GLN A 143 7.10 -18.50 -22.79
C GLN A 143 7.04 -18.82 -21.29
N LEU A 144 5.85 -18.74 -20.73
CA LEU A 144 5.58 -19.19 -19.36
C LEU A 144 5.46 -20.72 -19.35
N ASP A 145 5.81 -21.34 -18.23
CA ASP A 145 5.53 -22.76 -18.05
C ASP A 145 4.02 -23.00 -17.79
N PRO A 146 3.54 -24.24 -17.93
CA PRO A 146 2.12 -24.52 -17.80
C PRO A 146 1.52 -24.14 -16.43
N VAL A 147 2.30 -24.17 -15.35
CA VAL A 147 1.85 -23.78 -14.00
C VAL A 147 1.69 -22.28 -13.89
N ALA A 148 2.63 -21.50 -14.42
CA ALA A 148 2.57 -20.05 -14.46
C ALA A 148 1.43 -19.54 -15.35
N GLU A 149 1.19 -20.19 -16.51
CA GLU A 149 0.02 -19.89 -17.36
C GLU A 149 -1.29 -20.16 -16.62
N LEU A 150 -1.45 -21.34 -16.02
CA LEU A 150 -2.64 -21.67 -15.24
C LEU A 150 -2.86 -20.68 -14.08
N PHE A 151 -1.79 -20.28 -13.39
CA PHE A 151 -1.88 -19.30 -12.32
C PHE A 151 -2.39 -17.95 -12.82
N LEU A 152 -1.88 -17.45 -13.96
CA LEU A 152 -2.37 -16.23 -14.56
C LEU A 152 -3.83 -16.33 -15.00
N ASP A 153 -4.23 -17.45 -15.62
CA ASP A 153 -5.60 -17.66 -16.07
C ASP A 153 -6.58 -17.65 -14.90
N LEU A 154 -6.24 -18.31 -13.79
CA LEU A 154 -7.04 -18.30 -12.57
C LEU A 154 -7.15 -16.89 -11.96
N LEU A 155 -6.06 -16.10 -11.93
CA LEU A 155 -6.12 -14.72 -11.47
C LEU A 155 -7.03 -13.87 -12.37
N ILE A 156 -6.96 -14.05 -13.68
CA ILE A 156 -7.80 -13.33 -14.64
C ILE A 156 -9.27 -13.68 -14.42
N GLU A 157 -9.58 -14.96 -14.22
CA GLU A 157 -10.94 -15.43 -13.96
C GLU A 157 -11.48 -14.88 -12.64
N ASP A 158 -10.75 -15.07 -11.54
CA ASP A 158 -11.17 -14.67 -10.19
C ASP A 158 -11.41 -13.17 -10.05
N PHE A 159 -10.59 -12.35 -10.69
CA PHE A 159 -10.70 -10.88 -10.61
C PHE A 159 -11.43 -10.25 -11.80
N GLY A 160 -11.93 -11.04 -12.76
CA GLY A 160 -12.60 -10.53 -13.96
C GLY A 160 -11.68 -9.61 -14.81
N ALA A 161 -10.37 -9.83 -14.70
CA ALA A 161 -9.35 -9.06 -15.39
C ALA A 161 -9.30 -9.41 -16.90
N LYS A 162 -8.55 -8.61 -17.68
CA LYS A 162 -8.31 -8.92 -19.09
C LYS A 162 -6.81 -8.98 -19.35
N ARG A 163 -6.39 -10.02 -20.05
CA ARG A 163 -5.05 -10.10 -20.62
C ARG A 163 -5.00 -9.14 -21.83
N VAL A 164 -4.21 -8.07 -21.73
CA VAL A 164 -4.03 -7.09 -22.80
C VAL A 164 -2.82 -7.50 -23.64
#